data_3e2f1f6b5db472585e9ed03780692985
#
_entry.id   3e2f1f6b5db472585e9ed03780692985
#
_cell.length_a   1.000
_cell.length_b   1.000
_cell.length_c   1.000
_cell.angle_alpha   90.00
_cell.angle_beta   90.00
_cell.angle_gamma   90.00
#
_symmetry.space_group_name_H-M   'P 1'
#
loop_
_entity.id
_entity.type
_entity.pdbx_description
1 polymer ?
#
loop_
_entity_poly.entity_id
_entity_poly.type
_entity_poly.pdbx_seq_one_letter_code
_entity_poly.pdbx_strand_id
1 'polypeptide(L)'
;MAKSKPTLTLRDKRQVEFADVWLNNGMFGILNLCPRFGKINVSINILEKLDKDINILIAYPDLKIKNAWEEHFLARKYKNRNMTYTTHLSLKKHTAAFYDLVILDEVHLLSEAQMEAVKELQCTKVLGLTGTLSSHTEQTLGTELGLSVLASYSIEQAIEEGVISDYEITVVGVALDNTKQNNYKGKWKTEKAQFTAYGWVIDQLEKQGKATMFLRLARMRLIQNSLAKLDKTKELLAKHKDERVLVFCGVTKIADELGIPVYHSKAGDKQVFDDFASGVGNHLAVVKIGNTGVTYKPLNRVIINYFDSNGENLAQKINRCMAMEYNNPEKKAYIYIISSVEEVERKWLKRALEFFDKDKIKYV
;
A
#
# COMPACT_ATOMS: atom_id res chain seq x y z
N MET A 1 -32.46 -23.70 20.48
CA MET A 1 -32.18 -23.69 19.03
C MET A 1 -30.65 -23.54 18.83
N ALA A 2 -29.99 -24.58 18.34
CA ALA A 2 -28.56 -24.52 18.06
C ALA A 2 -28.33 -23.52 16.86
N LYS A 3 -27.62 -22.46 17.11
CA LYS A 3 -27.18 -21.56 16.02
C LYS A 3 -26.33 -22.39 15.07
N SER A 4 -26.78 -22.59 13.82
CA SER A 4 -25.99 -23.21 12.78
C SER A 4 -24.63 -22.49 12.70
N LYS A 5 -23.52 -23.25 12.69
CA LYS A 5 -22.19 -22.65 12.44
C LYS A 5 -22.27 -21.92 11.09
N PRO A 6 -21.80 -20.67 11.00
CA PRO A 6 -21.78 -19.95 9.73
C PRO A 6 -20.96 -20.77 8.71
N THR A 7 -21.52 -20.94 7.52
CA THR A 7 -20.83 -21.61 6.42
C THR A 7 -19.59 -20.80 6.06
N LEU A 8 -18.41 -21.46 6.09
CA LEU A 8 -17.14 -20.83 5.70
C LEU A 8 -17.21 -20.36 4.26
N THR A 9 -16.85 -19.11 4.02
CA THR A 9 -16.67 -18.56 2.66
C THR A 9 -15.49 -19.23 1.96
N LEU A 10 -15.39 -19.13 0.64
CA LEU A 10 -14.21 -19.61 -0.09
C LEU A 10 -12.93 -18.96 0.42
N ARG A 11 -13.00 -17.65 0.72
CA ARG A 11 -11.91 -16.91 1.33
C ARG A 11 -11.43 -17.52 2.64
N ASP A 12 -12.36 -17.87 3.53
CA ASP A 12 -12.02 -18.47 4.83
C ASP A 12 -11.35 -19.84 4.64
N LYS A 13 -11.83 -20.65 3.68
CA LYS A 13 -11.22 -21.94 3.34
C LYS A 13 -9.79 -21.76 2.84
N ARG A 14 -9.56 -20.83 1.90
CA ARG A 14 -8.22 -20.52 1.39
C ARG A 14 -7.29 -20.01 2.48
N GLN A 15 -7.78 -19.21 3.43
CA GLN A 15 -6.99 -18.75 4.58
C GLN A 15 -6.52 -19.92 5.46
N VAL A 16 -7.34 -20.93 5.65
CA VAL A 16 -6.95 -22.16 6.37
C VAL A 16 -5.94 -22.98 5.57
N GLU A 17 -6.14 -23.14 4.25
CA GLU A 17 -5.22 -23.87 3.37
C GLU A 17 -3.80 -23.25 3.39
N PHE A 18 -3.68 -21.93 3.28
CA PHE A 18 -2.38 -21.26 3.35
C PHE A 18 -1.73 -21.35 4.74
N ALA A 19 -2.53 -21.36 5.80
CA ALA A 19 -2.03 -21.65 7.14
C ALA A 19 -1.42 -23.06 7.21
N ASP A 20 -2.12 -24.04 6.65
CA ASP A 20 -1.64 -25.43 6.62
C ASP A 20 -0.39 -25.61 5.74
N VAL A 21 -0.30 -24.90 4.61
CA VAL A 21 0.93 -24.89 3.80
C VAL A 21 2.13 -24.47 4.64
N TRP A 22 2.03 -23.36 5.38
CA TRP A 22 3.16 -22.90 6.19
C TRP A 22 3.49 -23.87 7.34
N LEU A 23 2.49 -24.39 8.03
CA LEU A 23 2.67 -25.36 9.14
C LEU A 23 3.33 -26.65 8.68
N ASN A 24 2.99 -27.14 7.48
CA ASN A 24 3.49 -28.40 6.94
C ASN A 24 4.84 -28.28 6.20
N ASN A 25 5.32 -27.04 5.94
CA ASN A 25 6.58 -26.79 5.26
C ASN A 25 7.65 -26.19 6.19
N GLY A 26 7.80 -26.78 7.37
CA GLY A 26 8.89 -26.46 8.30
C GLY A 26 8.67 -25.21 9.15
N MET A 27 7.53 -24.53 9.00
CA MET A 27 7.20 -23.31 9.76
C MET A 27 8.24 -22.19 9.61
N PHE A 28 8.86 -22.12 8.45
CA PHE A 28 9.89 -21.12 8.13
C PHE A 28 9.78 -20.73 6.65
N GLY A 29 9.32 -19.52 6.35
CA GLY A 29 9.16 -19.04 4.99
C GLY A 29 8.08 -17.97 4.83
N ILE A 30 7.82 -17.59 3.59
CA ILE A 30 6.97 -16.49 3.18
C ILE A 30 5.66 -17.01 2.59
N LEU A 31 4.56 -16.38 2.98
CA LEU A 31 3.29 -16.47 2.28
C LEU A 31 3.06 -15.15 1.50
N ASN A 32 3.12 -15.25 0.15
CA ASN A 32 2.88 -14.13 -0.74
C ASN A 32 1.40 -14.11 -1.14
N LEU A 33 0.58 -13.42 -0.35
CA LEU A 33 -0.88 -13.40 -0.48
C LEU A 33 -1.35 -12.02 -0.92
N CYS A 34 -2.13 -11.97 -1.98
CA CYS A 34 -2.59 -10.70 -2.57
C CYS A 34 -3.18 -9.75 -1.51
N PRO A 35 -3.09 -8.45 -1.72
CA PRO A 35 -3.71 -7.47 -0.84
C PRO A 35 -5.22 -7.74 -0.69
N ARG A 36 -5.77 -7.42 0.48
CA ARG A 36 -7.18 -7.66 0.85
C ARG A 36 -7.59 -9.12 1.02
N PHE A 37 -6.70 -10.07 0.85
CA PHE A 37 -6.97 -11.48 1.14
C PHE A 37 -7.23 -11.75 2.62
N GLY A 38 -6.61 -10.99 3.53
CA GLY A 38 -6.73 -11.15 4.99
C GLY A 38 -5.56 -11.91 5.60
N LYS A 39 -4.34 -11.50 5.33
CA LYS A 39 -3.08 -12.07 5.85
C LYS A 39 -3.09 -12.25 7.37
N ILE A 40 -3.66 -11.30 8.12
CA ILE A 40 -3.80 -11.41 9.58
C ILE A 40 -4.66 -12.63 9.97
N ASN A 41 -5.76 -12.91 9.26
CA ASN A 41 -6.59 -14.08 9.53
C ASN A 41 -5.84 -15.39 9.24
N VAL A 42 -4.98 -15.43 8.19
CA VAL A 42 -4.10 -16.58 7.94
C VAL A 42 -3.18 -16.80 9.12
N SER A 43 -2.56 -15.74 9.65
CA SER A 43 -1.72 -15.83 10.84
C SER A 43 -2.49 -16.33 12.06
N ILE A 44 -3.71 -15.85 12.27
CA ILE A 44 -4.56 -16.33 13.39
C ILE A 44 -4.87 -17.82 13.21
N ASN A 45 -5.18 -18.29 11.99
CA ASN A 45 -5.40 -19.72 11.72
C ASN A 45 -4.15 -20.56 12.03
N ILE A 46 -2.94 -20.04 11.77
CA ILE A 46 -1.67 -20.66 12.16
C ILE A 46 -1.58 -20.72 13.71
N LEU A 47 -1.78 -19.58 14.37
CA LEU A 47 -1.67 -19.44 15.81
C LEU A 47 -2.67 -20.30 16.57
N GLU A 48 -3.88 -20.49 16.04
CA GLU A 48 -4.91 -21.36 16.64
C GLU A 48 -4.50 -22.85 16.62
N LYS A 49 -3.56 -23.24 15.75
CA LYS A 49 -3.02 -24.61 15.60
C LYS A 49 -1.70 -24.83 16.34
N LEU A 50 -1.07 -23.78 16.84
CA LEU A 50 0.13 -23.84 17.68
C LEU A 50 -0.23 -23.84 19.16
N ASP A 51 0.73 -24.19 20.01
CA ASP A 51 0.57 -24.11 21.46
C ASP A 51 0.25 -22.68 21.90
N LYS A 52 -0.60 -22.55 22.93
CA LYS A 52 -1.10 -21.23 23.37
C LYS A 52 -0.13 -20.41 24.20
N ASP A 53 0.92 -21.06 24.72
CA ASP A 53 1.88 -20.41 25.63
C ASP A 53 3.23 -20.06 24.96
N ILE A 54 3.27 -20.05 23.63
CA ILE A 54 4.46 -19.67 22.88
C ILE A 54 4.72 -18.16 22.93
N ASN A 55 6.00 -17.79 22.91
CA ASN A 55 6.44 -16.40 22.79
C ASN A 55 6.40 -15.97 21.34
N ILE A 56 5.62 -14.93 21.03
CA ILE A 56 5.41 -14.44 19.66
C ILE A 56 5.90 -13.02 19.54
N LEU A 57 6.72 -12.75 18.51
CA LEU A 57 7.07 -11.40 18.07
C LEU A 57 6.34 -11.09 16.78
N ILE A 58 5.54 -10.03 16.75
CA ILE A 58 4.89 -9.52 15.54
C ILE A 58 5.56 -8.21 15.17
N ALA A 59 6.27 -8.20 14.05
CA ALA A 59 6.96 -7.04 13.52
C ALA A 59 6.27 -6.53 12.24
N TYR A 60 6.03 -5.23 12.16
CA TYR A 60 5.34 -4.56 11.06
C TYR A 60 6.01 -3.23 10.70
N PRO A 61 5.78 -2.66 9.49
CA PRO A 61 6.47 -1.45 9.06
C PRO A 61 6.07 -0.18 9.82
N ASP A 62 4.83 -0.06 10.28
CA ASP A 62 4.30 1.15 10.94
C ASP A 62 3.41 0.79 12.13
N LEU A 63 3.52 1.55 13.23
CA LEU A 63 2.72 1.38 14.47
C LEU A 63 1.20 1.37 14.23
N LYS A 64 0.72 2.01 13.18
CA LYS A 64 -0.71 2.03 12.82
C LYS A 64 -1.26 0.63 12.49
N ILE A 65 -0.40 -0.28 12.06
CA ILE A 65 -0.78 -1.66 11.72
C ILE A 65 -1.10 -2.46 12.98
N LYS A 66 -0.53 -2.09 14.12
CA LYS A 66 -0.82 -2.73 15.41
C LYS A 66 -2.32 -2.81 15.71
N ASN A 67 -3.04 -1.71 15.50
CA ASN A 67 -4.49 -1.67 15.79
C ASN A 67 -5.25 -2.70 14.94
N ALA A 68 -4.87 -2.87 13.67
CA ALA A 68 -5.51 -3.87 12.81
C ALA A 68 -5.27 -5.30 13.32
N TRP A 69 -4.07 -5.63 13.81
CA TRP A 69 -3.79 -6.91 14.44
C TRP A 69 -4.64 -7.11 15.70
N GLU A 70 -4.69 -6.12 16.59
CA GLU A 70 -5.47 -6.19 17.84
C GLU A 70 -6.96 -6.34 17.56
N GLU A 71 -7.52 -5.61 16.59
CA GLU A 71 -8.92 -5.72 16.17
C GLU A 71 -9.25 -7.13 15.64
N HIS A 72 -8.39 -7.71 14.81
CA HIS A 72 -8.58 -9.07 14.30
C HIS A 72 -8.48 -10.12 15.41
N PHE A 73 -7.51 -10.00 16.33
CA PHE A 73 -7.42 -10.89 17.48
C PHE A 73 -8.66 -10.81 18.37
N LEU A 74 -9.16 -9.59 18.62
CA LEU A 74 -10.38 -9.37 19.39
C LEU A 74 -11.59 -10.00 18.70
N ALA A 75 -11.76 -9.78 17.41
CA ALA A 75 -12.87 -10.34 16.61
C ALA A 75 -12.87 -11.87 16.60
N ARG A 76 -11.70 -12.50 16.53
CA ARG A 76 -11.53 -13.96 16.60
C ARG A 76 -11.51 -14.50 18.04
N LYS A 77 -11.54 -13.65 19.06
CA LYS A 77 -11.40 -14.00 20.48
C LYS A 77 -10.12 -14.77 20.78
N TYR A 78 -9.09 -14.58 19.94
CA TYR A 78 -7.78 -15.19 20.15
C TYR A 78 -7.06 -14.47 21.29
N LYS A 79 -6.53 -15.24 22.24
CA LYS A 79 -5.78 -14.72 23.40
C LYS A 79 -4.48 -15.50 23.53
N ASN A 80 -3.37 -14.79 23.51
CA ASN A 80 -2.09 -15.27 23.97
C ASN A 80 -1.46 -14.19 24.86
N ARG A 81 -0.90 -14.57 26.01
CA ARG A 81 -0.32 -13.64 26.98
C ARG A 81 1.10 -13.20 26.61
N ASN A 82 1.77 -13.96 25.74
CA ASN A 82 3.19 -13.80 25.42
C ASN A 82 3.39 -13.18 24.01
N MET A 83 2.53 -12.22 23.62
CA MET A 83 2.66 -11.50 22.35
C MET A 83 3.40 -10.18 22.54
N THR A 84 4.46 -10.01 21.78
CA THR A 84 5.22 -8.76 21.68
C THR A 84 5.01 -8.13 20.31
N TYR A 85 4.70 -6.84 20.30
CA TYR A 85 4.50 -6.05 19.08
C TYR A 85 5.66 -5.09 18.89
N THR A 86 6.20 -5.02 17.69
CA THR A 86 7.31 -4.12 17.36
C THR A 86 7.20 -3.58 15.93
N THR A 87 7.95 -2.53 15.62
CA THR A 87 8.13 -2.09 14.24
C THR A 87 9.42 -2.68 13.67
N HIS A 88 9.52 -2.78 12.33
CA HIS A 88 10.74 -3.19 11.66
C HIS A 88 11.96 -2.36 12.11
N LEU A 89 11.77 -1.06 12.35
CA LEU A 89 12.83 -0.16 12.87
C LEU A 89 13.32 -0.51 14.27
N SER A 90 12.51 -1.20 15.04
CA SER A 90 12.82 -1.55 16.43
C SER A 90 13.23 -3.02 16.64
N LEU A 91 13.35 -3.82 15.58
CA LEU A 91 13.71 -5.24 15.64
C LEU A 91 14.98 -5.50 16.45
N LYS A 92 16.00 -4.65 16.31
CA LYS A 92 17.28 -4.77 17.04
C LYS A 92 17.12 -4.77 18.56
N LYS A 93 16.02 -4.23 19.11
CA LYS A 93 15.75 -4.23 20.56
C LYS A 93 15.33 -5.60 21.08
N HIS A 94 15.01 -6.53 20.19
CA HIS A 94 14.44 -7.85 20.50
C HIS A 94 15.43 -9.00 20.31
N THR A 95 16.67 -8.74 19.89
CA THR A 95 17.67 -9.78 19.59
C THR A 95 18.16 -10.55 20.81
N ALA A 96 18.02 -10.00 22.02
CA ALA A 96 18.39 -10.67 23.27
C ALA A 96 17.30 -11.61 23.83
N ALA A 97 16.08 -11.55 23.29
CA ALA A 97 14.95 -12.36 23.74
C ALA A 97 14.73 -13.55 22.81
N PHE A 98 14.29 -14.67 23.36
CA PHE A 98 13.90 -15.84 22.56
C PHE A 98 12.41 -15.79 22.21
N TYR A 99 12.10 -16.09 20.97
CA TYR A 99 10.74 -16.20 20.45
C TYR A 99 10.52 -17.56 19.78
N ASP A 100 9.41 -18.21 20.08
CA ASP A 100 9.02 -19.44 19.40
C ASP A 100 8.57 -19.17 17.97
N LEU A 101 8.00 -17.98 17.73
CA LEU A 101 7.54 -17.53 16.42
C LEU A 101 7.79 -16.04 16.23
N VAL A 102 8.39 -15.70 15.09
CA VAL A 102 8.47 -14.32 14.59
C VAL A 102 7.57 -14.17 13.36
N ILE A 103 6.64 -13.22 13.40
CA ILE A 103 5.80 -12.84 12.27
C ILE A 103 6.31 -11.51 11.73
N LEU A 104 6.72 -11.50 10.46
CA LEU A 104 7.20 -10.32 9.74
C LEU A 104 6.11 -9.88 8.75
N ASP A 105 5.27 -8.94 9.14
CA ASP A 105 4.21 -8.41 8.28
C ASP A 105 4.80 -7.40 7.28
N GLU A 106 4.41 -7.48 6.02
CA GLU A 106 5.00 -6.77 4.88
C GLU A 106 6.53 -6.95 4.81
N VAL A 107 6.98 -8.21 4.87
CA VAL A 107 8.40 -8.61 4.93
C VAL A 107 9.25 -8.02 3.79
N HIS A 108 8.65 -7.73 2.64
CA HIS A 108 9.30 -7.10 1.49
C HIS A 108 9.80 -5.66 1.76
N LEU A 109 9.32 -5.00 2.83
CA LEU A 109 9.74 -3.65 3.22
C LEU A 109 10.96 -3.63 4.13
N LEU A 110 11.53 -4.77 4.48
CA LEU A 110 12.74 -4.81 5.30
C LEU A 110 13.93 -4.20 4.56
N SER A 111 14.59 -3.22 5.18
CA SER A 111 15.87 -2.71 4.73
C SER A 111 17.02 -3.66 5.12
N GLU A 112 18.19 -3.50 4.52
CA GLU A 112 19.39 -4.29 4.85
C GLU A 112 19.66 -4.31 6.35
N ALA A 113 19.65 -3.16 7.03
CA ALA A 113 19.88 -3.07 8.48
C ALA A 113 18.80 -3.79 9.30
N GLN A 114 17.57 -3.87 8.80
CA GLN A 114 16.48 -4.61 9.44
C GLN A 114 16.60 -6.11 9.20
N MET A 115 17.05 -6.53 8.02
CA MET A 115 17.37 -7.93 7.72
C MET A 115 18.51 -8.44 8.61
N GLU A 116 19.54 -7.63 8.84
CA GLU A 116 20.60 -7.97 9.80
C GLU A 116 20.03 -8.15 11.22
N ALA A 117 19.12 -7.27 11.65
CA ALA A 117 18.47 -7.45 12.95
C ALA A 117 17.62 -8.73 13.02
N VAL A 118 16.97 -9.14 11.91
CA VAL A 118 16.23 -10.42 11.84
C VAL A 118 17.17 -11.61 11.99
N LYS A 119 18.37 -11.59 11.37
CA LYS A 119 19.38 -12.66 11.52
C LYS A 119 19.84 -12.84 12.98
N GLU A 120 19.87 -11.74 13.74
CA GLU A 120 20.27 -11.75 15.15
C GLU A 120 19.16 -12.23 16.09
N LEU A 121 17.90 -12.31 15.63
CA LEU A 121 16.78 -12.78 16.47
C LEU A 121 16.96 -14.24 16.84
N GLN A 122 16.74 -14.54 18.13
CA GLN A 122 16.70 -15.92 18.61
C GLN A 122 15.28 -16.47 18.42
N CYS A 123 15.04 -17.22 17.35
CA CYS A 123 13.73 -17.79 17.06
C CYS A 123 13.82 -19.15 16.35
N THR A 124 12.75 -19.96 16.48
CA THR A 124 12.67 -21.28 15.83
C THR A 124 11.79 -21.29 14.59
N LYS A 125 10.85 -20.35 14.50
CA LYS A 125 9.86 -20.27 13.40
C LYS A 125 9.76 -18.84 12.89
N VAL A 126 9.67 -18.67 11.57
CA VAL A 126 9.51 -17.36 10.93
C VAL A 126 8.40 -17.41 9.88
N LEU A 127 7.39 -16.58 10.06
CA LEU A 127 6.34 -16.35 9.10
C LEU A 127 6.52 -14.97 8.44
N GLY A 128 6.97 -14.95 7.20
CA GLY A 128 6.95 -13.76 6.37
C GLY A 128 5.60 -13.60 5.69
N LEU A 129 5.00 -12.42 5.78
CA LEU A 129 3.75 -12.07 5.09
C LEU A 129 4.01 -10.93 4.12
N THR A 130 3.51 -11.06 2.90
CA THR A 130 3.56 -9.99 1.91
C THR A 130 2.37 -10.10 0.96
N GLY A 131 2.07 -9.07 0.20
CA GLY A 131 1.05 -9.09 -0.85
C GLY A 131 1.56 -8.56 -2.19
N THR A 132 2.79 -8.06 -2.20
CA THR A 132 3.47 -7.52 -3.38
C THR A 132 4.95 -7.86 -3.24
N LEU A 133 5.40 -8.88 -3.95
CA LEU A 133 6.78 -9.35 -3.88
C LEU A 133 7.40 -9.31 -5.28
N SER A 134 8.41 -8.48 -5.47
CA SER A 134 9.20 -8.49 -6.71
C SER A 134 10.21 -9.64 -6.71
N SER A 135 10.56 -10.15 -7.87
CA SER A 135 11.56 -11.22 -8.00
C SER A 135 12.92 -10.85 -7.39
N HIS A 136 13.29 -9.57 -7.45
CA HIS A 136 14.52 -9.08 -6.82
C HIS A 136 14.43 -9.14 -5.29
N THR A 137 13.33 -8.69 -4.71
CA THR A 137 13.11 -8.73 -3.25
C THR A 137 13.01 -10.17 -2.75
N GLU A 138 12.34 -11.05 -3.50
CA GLU A 138 12.27 -12.48 -3.20
C GLU A 138 13.67 -13.10 -3.13
N GLN A 139 14.49 -12.86 -4.14
CA GLN A 139 15.87 -13.34 -4.18
C GLN A 139 16.69 -12.82 -2.99
N THR A 140 16.54 -11.53 -2.66
CA THR A 140 17.24 -10.91 -1.53
C THR A 140 16.83 -11.57 -0.21
N LEU A 141 15.53 -11.74 0.05
CA LEU A 141 15.02 -12.39 1.27
C LEU A 141 15.48 -13.84 1.36
N GLY A 142 15.52 -14.56 0.24
CA GLY A 142 16.05 -15.92 0.16
C GLY A 142 17.54 -16.00 0.49
N THR A 143 18.34 -15.10 -0.09
CA THR A 143 19.79 -15.08 0.11
C THR A 143 20.16 -14.61 1.52
N GLU A 144 19.54 -13.52 1.99
CA GLU A 144 19.90 -12.89 3.25
C GLU A 144 19.30 -13.59 4.48
N LEU A 145 18.05 -14.04 4.40
CA LEU A 145 17.32 -14.60 5.55
C LEU A 145 17.00 -16.09 5.44
N GLY A 146 17.30 -16.72 4.30
CA GLY A 146 16.89 -18.10 4.03
C GLY A 146 15.37 -18.25 3.88
N LEU A 147 14.62 -17.16 3.72
CA LEU A 147 13.16 -17.19 3.61
C LEU A 147 12.73 -17.42 2.17
N SER A 148 12.26 -18.60 1.86
CA SER A 148 11.65 -18.93 0.56
C SER A 148 10.14 -18.67 0.57
N VAL A 149 9.56 -18.44 -0.62
CA VAL A 149 8.10 -18.35 -0.79
C VAL A 149 7.53 -19.77 -0.78
N LEU A 150 6.71 -20.07 0.22
CA LEU A 150 6.07 -21.39 0.37
C LEU A 150 4.77 -21.49 -0.42
N ALA A 151 4.05 -20.38 -0.54
CA ALA A 151 2.85 -20.29 -1.36
C ALA A 151 2.63 -18.85 -1.83
N SER A 152 2.02 -18.75 -3.02
CA SER A 152 1.57 -17.48 -3.60
C SER A 152 0.11 -17.55 -3.96
N TYR A 153 -0.60 -16.43 -3.76
CA TYR A 153 -1.98 -16.24 -4.19
C TYR A 153 -2.10 -14.89 -4.89
N SER A 154 -2.22 -14.91 -6.20
CA SER A 154 -2.18 -13.72 -7.03
C SER A 154 -3.50 -12.92 -6.97
N ILE A 155 -3.45 -11.68 -7.45
CA ILE A 155 -4.64 -10.84 -7.60
C ILE A 155 -5.63 -11.49 -8.58
N GLU A 156 -5.14 -12.04 -9.69
CA GLU A 156 -5.94 -12.68 -10.74
C GLU A 156 -6.68 -13.90 -10.19
N GLN A 157 -5.97 -14.79 -9.50
CA GLN A 157 -6.58 -15.95 -8.84
C GLN A 157 -7.66 -15.53 -7.84
N ALA A 158 -7.39 -14.49 -7.06
CA ALA A 158 -8.35 -13.98 -6.07
C ALA A 158 -9.60 -13.35 -6.72
N ILE A 159 -9.48 -12.77 -7.90
CA ILE A 159 -10.61 -12.26 -8.70
C ILE A 159 -11.41 -13.42 -9.29
N GLU A 160 -10.74 -14.37 -9.94
CA GLU A 160 -11.37 -15.55 -10.53
C GLU A 160 -12.18 -16.36 -9.49
N GLU A 161 -11.66 -16.45 -8.27
CA GLU A 161 -12.31 -17.12 -7.15
C GLU A 161 -13.33 -16.23 -6.41
N GLY A 162 -13.54 -14.97 -6.82
CA GLY A 162 -14.47 -14.04 -6.19
C GLY A 162 -14.09 -13.64 -4.77
N VAL A 163 -12.81 -13.69 -4.41
CA VAL A 163 -12.30 -13.31 -3.10
C VAL A 163 -12.05 -11.81 -2.99
N ILE A 164 -11.65 -11.17 -4.10
CA ILE A 164 -11.54 -9.72 -4.24
C ILE A 164 -12.31 -9.26 -5.48
N SER A 165 -12.65 -7.97 -5.51
CA SER A 165 -13.37 -7.39 -6.65
C SER A 165 -12.47 -7.27 -7.87
N ASP A 166 -13.05 -7.45 -9.06
CA ASP A 166 -12.40 -7.10 -10.32
C ASP A 166 -12.09 -5.61 -10.39
N TYR A 167 -11.17 -5.20 -11.26
CA TYR A 167 -10.69 -3.83 -11.35
C TYR A 167 -10.48 -3.36 -12.78
N GLU A 168 -10.46 -2.03 -12.93
CA GLU A 168 -10.02 -1.34 -14.15
C GLU A 168 -9.13 -0.16 -13.75
N ILE A 169 -7.95 -0.08 -14.35
CA ILE A 169 -7.01 1.02 -14.15
C ILE A 169 -7.04 1.92 -15.37
N THR A 170 -7.32 3.19 -15.16
CA THR A 170 -7.22 4.22 -16.19
C THR A 170 -6.05 5.15 -15.87
N VAL A 171 -5.00 5.09 -16.66
CA VAL A 171 -3.88 6.02 -16.58
C VAL A 171 -4.21 7.25 -17.41
N VAL A 172 -4.31 8.38 -16.72
CA VAL A 172 -4.62 9.68 -17.35
C VAL A 172 -3.34 10.47 -17.50
N GLY A 173 -2.89 10.64 -18.74
CA GLY A 173 -1.71 11.42 -19.07
C GLY A 173 -1.99 12.91 -19.01
N VAL A 174 -1.19 13.68 -18.25
CA VAL A 174 -1.29 15.15 -18.20
C VAL A 174 0.03 15.82 -18.56
N ALA A 175 -0.01 16.82 -19.43
CA ALA A 175 1.15 17.66 -19.70
C ALA A 175 1.29 18.73 -18.62
N LEU A 176 2.52 19.13 -18.31
CA LEU A 176 2.76 20.25 -17.40
C LEU A 176 2.18 21.54 -18.01
N ASP A 177 1.53 22.33 -17.17
CA ASP A 177 0.88 23.57 -17.59
C ASP A 177 1.91 24.58 -18.14
N ASN A 178 1.65 25.08 -19.33
CA ASN A 178 2.47 26.11 -19.99
C ASN A 178 1.75 27.46 -20.12
N THR A 179 0.60 27.63 -19.49
CA THR A 179 -0.25 28.83 -19.61
C THR A 179 -0.28 29.63 -18.31
N LYS A 180 -0.47 28.96 -17.18
CA LYS A 180 -0.54 29.59 -15.86
C LYS A 180 0.86 29.92 -15.36
N GLN A 181 1.09 31.18 -15.02
CA GLN A 181 2.36 31.62 -14.47
C GLN A 181 2.37 31.51 -12.94
N ASN A 182 3.41 30.91 -12.39
CA ASN A 182 3.64 30.78 -10.95
C ASN A 182 4.91 31.53 -10.55
N ASN A 183 4.91 32.18 -9.39
CA ASN A 183 6.09 32.85 -8.87
C ASN A 183 7.12 31.80 -8.40
N TYR A 184 8.28 31.81 -9.06
CA TYR A 184 9.40 30.95 -8.70
C TYR A 184 10.66 31.80 -8.48
N LYS A 185 11.12 31.87 -7.23
CA LYS A 185 12.29 32.70 -6.84
C LYS A 185 12.23 34.14 -7.40
N GLY A 186 11.10 34.78 -7.27
CA GLY A 186 10.87 36.16 -7.77
C GLY A 186 10.66 36.29 -9.29
N LYS A 187 10.61 35.17 -10.02
CA LYS A 187 10.33 35.17 -11.47
C LYS A 187 9.07 34.35 -11.73
N TRP A 188 8.17 34.92 -12.52
CA TRP A 188 6.99 34.19 -12.99
C TRP A 188 7.38 33.24 -14.11
N LYS A 189 7.08 31.95 -13.91
CA LYS A 189 7.32 30.90 -14.91
C LYS A 189 6.16 29.91 -14.87
N THR A 190 5.85 29.33 -16.04
CA THR A 190 4.92 28.21 -16.13
C THR A 190 5.55 26.93 -15.57
N GLU A 191 4.75 25.94 -15.24
CA GLU A 191 5.26 24.62 -14.79
C GLU A 191 6.23 24.01 -15.79
N LYS A 192 5.86 24.04 -17.09
CA LYS A 192 6.71 23.52 -18.16
C LYS A 192 8.04 24.25 -18.25
N ALA A 193 8.01 25.59 -18.17
CA ALA A 193 9.24 26.40 -18.21
C ALA A 193 10.14 26.13 -16.98
N GLN A 194 9.56 25.96 -15.80
CA GLN A 194 10.32 25.60 -14.59
C GLN A 194 10.95 24.22 -14.70
N PHE A 195 10.19 23.23 -15.16
CA PHE A 195 10.68 21.86 -15.36
C PHE A 195 11.85 21.80 -16.35
N THR A 196 11.74 22.52 -17.46
CA THR A 196 12.80 22.62 -18.47
C THR A 196 14.04 23.31 -17.91
N ALA A 197 13.85 24.41 -17.16
CA ALA A 197 14.97 25.13 -16.53
C ALA A 197 15.72 24.26 -15.50
N TYR A 198 15.02 23.48 -14.70
CA TYR A 198 15.66 22.50 -13.80
C TYR A 198 16.49 21.48 -14.58
N GLY A 199 15.95 20.92 -15.68
CA GLY A 199 16.66 19.99 -16.53
C GLY A 199 17.97 20.57 -17.04
N TRP A 200 17.92 21.74 -17.63
CA TRP A 200 19.10 22.43 -18.14
C TRP A 200 20.16 22.67 -17.05
N VAL A 201 19.76 23.16 -15.87
CA VAL A 201 20.72 23.41 -14.76
C VAL A 201 21.34 22.10 -14.26
N ILE A 202 20.57 21.04 -14.16
CA ILE A 202 21.06 19.71 -13.77
C ILE A 202 22.13 19.26 -14.76
N ASP A 203 21.84 19.29 -16.05
CA ASP A 203 22.78 18.85 -17.09
C ASP A 203 24.10 19.66 -17.08
N GLN A 204 24.02 20.98 -16.84
CA GLN A 204 25.22 21.82 -16.75
C GLN A 204 26.07 21.49 -15.51
N LEU A 205 25.44 21.24 -14.36
CA LEU A 205 26.15 20.90 -13.13
C LEU A 205 26.78 19.50 -13.19
N GLU A 206 26.11 18.53 -13.80
CA GLU A 206 26.63 17.18 -13.99
C GLU A 206 27.85 17.15 -14.90
N LYS A 207 27.86 17.94 -15.97
CA LYS A 207 29.04 18.13 -16.81
C LYS A 207 30.24 18.71 -16.05
N GLN A 208 29.97 19.41 -14.93
CA GLN A 208 31.00 19.97 -14.05
C GLN A 208 31.33 19.04 -12.87
N GLY A 209 30.79 17.83 -12.81
CA GLY A 209 30.98 16.89 -11.69
C GLY A 209 30.33 17.35 -10.37
N LYS A 210 29.38 18.29 -10.41
CA LYS A 210 28.74 18.86 -9.21
C LYS A 210 27.49 18.07 -8.84
N ALA A 211 27.20 18.01 -7.52
CA ALA A 211 26.03 17.34 -7.00
C ALA A 211 24.72 18.02 -7.43
N THR A 212 23.77 17.23 -7.96
CA THR A 212 22.48 17.69 -8.49
C THR A 212 21.26 17.18 -7.72
N MET A 213 21.46 16.42 -6.65
CA MET A 213 20.41 15.72 -5.92
C MET A 213 19.25 16.65 -5.51
N PHE A 214 19.53 17.83 -4.94
CA PHE A 214 18.50 18.77 -4.53
C PHE A 214 17.67 19.33 -5.70
N LEU A 215 18.30 19.57 -6.83
CA LEU A 215 17.63 20.05 -8.05
C LEU A 215 16.77 18.94 -8.68
N ARG A 216 17.25 17.71 -8.68
CA ARG A 216 16.46 16.54 -9.10
C ARG A 216 15.23 16.35 -8.22
N LEU A 217 15.36 16.48 -6.91
CA LEU A 217 14.24 16.44 -5.96
C LEU A 217 13.25 17.61 -6.19
N ALA A 218 13.75 18.83 -6.46
CA ALA A 218 12.90 19.98 -6.74
C ALA A 218 12.11 19.78 -8.05
N ARG A 219 12.77 19.29 -9.11
CA ARG A 219 12.15 18.94 -10.39
C ARG A 219 11.09 17.86 -10.25
N MET A 220 11.36 16.83 -9.46
CA MET A 220 10.42 15.77 -9.14
C MET A 220 9.19 16.30 -8.41
N ARG A 221 9.38 17.13 -7.37
CA ARG A 221 8.27 17.73 -6.60
C ARG A 221 7.37 18.61 -7.47
N LEU A 222 7.92 19.28 -8.47
CA LEU A 222 7.14 20.08 -9.42
C LEU A 222 6.17 19.19 -10.22
N ILE A 223 6.61 18.04 -10.70
CA ILE A 223 5.75 17.07 -11.40
C ILE A 223 4.68 16.51 -10.44
N GLN A 224 5.09 16.11 -9.24
CA GLN A 224 4.20 15.47 -8.28
C GLN A 224 3.08 16.40 -7.78
N ASN A 225 3.34 17.71 -7.75
CA ASN A 225 2.40 18.73 -7.27
C ASN A 225 1.88 19.63 -8.39
N SER A 226 1.84 19.13 -9.60
CA SER A 226 1.43 19.88 -10.79
C SER A 226 -0.02 20.36 -10.71
N LEU A 227 -0.26 21.59 -11.12
CA LEU A 227 -1.60 22.17 -11.28
C LEU A 227 -2.41 21.43 -12.33
N ALA A 228 -1.77 20.93 -13.39
CA ALA A 228 -2.45 20.13 -14.40
C ALA A 228 -3.03 18.84 -13.79
N LYS A 229 -2.32 18.20 -12.86
CA LYS A 229 -2.86 17.04 -12.12
C LYS A 229 -4.01 17.44 -11.19
N LEU A 230 -3.91 18.59 -10.53
CA LEU A 230 -4.98 19.13 -9.70
C LEU A 230 -6.25 19.38 -10.51
N ASP A 231 -6.14 20.09 -11.64
CA ASP A 231 -7.27 20.40 -12.51
C ASP A 231 -7.93 19.11 -13.02
N LYS A 232 -7.14 18.11 -13.42
CA LYS A 232 -7.65 16.81 -13.86
C LYS A 232 -8.33 16.02 -12.73
N THR A 233 -7.82 16.12 -11.50
CA THR A 233 -8.46 15.53 -10.33
C THR A 233 -9.83 16.15 -10.08
N LYS A 234 -9.94 17.50 -10.17
CA LYS A 234 -11.23 18.21 -10.04
C LYS A 234 -12.24 17.80 -11.10
N GLU A 235 -11.80 17.66 -12.35
CA GLU A 235 -12.64 17.17 -13.45
C GLU A 235 -13.20 15.78 -13.16
N LEU A 236 -12.34 14.85 -12.70
CA LEU A 236 -12.76 13.50 -12.36
C LEU A 236 -13.71 13.48 -11.15
N LEU A 237 -13.48 14.31 -10.12
CA LEU A 237 -14.39 14.44 -8.98
C LEU A 237 -15.76 14.97 -9.40
N ALA A 238 -15.79 15.99 -10.27
CA ALA A 238 -17.04 16.51 -10.81
C ALA A 238 -17.82 15.46 -11.63
N LYS A 239 -17.10 14.66 -12.43
CA LYS A 239 -17.70 13.55 -13.19
C LYS A 239 -18.31 12.47 -12.28
N HIS A 240 -17.72 12.23 -11.11
CA HIS A 240 -18.12 11.19 -10.16
C HIS A 240 -18.67 11.76 -8.85
N LYS A 241 -19.39 12.90 -8.92
CA LYS A 241 -19.89 13.65 -7.75
C LYS A 241 -20.79 12.84 -6.82
N ASP A 242 -21.56 11.91 -7.36
CA ASP A 242 -22.52 11.09 -6.63
C ASP A 242 -21.93 9.72 -6.18
N GLU A 243 -20.68 9.45 -6.56
CA GLU A 243 -19.99 8.21 -6.22
C GLU A 243 -19.02 8.41 -5.06
N ARG A 244 -18.68 7.31 -4.38
CA ARG A 244 -17.67 7.36 -3.33
C ARG A 244 -16.26 7.29 -3.92
N VAL A 245 -15.49 8.35 -3.71
CA VAL A 245 -14.15 8.51 -4.28
C VAL A 245 -13.14 8.83 -3.19
N LEU A 246 -12.08 8.04 -3.10
CA LEU A 246 -10.89 8.33 -2.29
C LEU A 246 -9.79 8.90 -3.17
N VAL A 247 -9.26 10.07 -2.79
CA VAL A 247 -8.18 10.75 -3.54
C VAL A 247 -6.88 10.69 -2.75
N PHE A 248 -5.82 10.16 -3.34
CA PHE A 248 -4.47 10.19 -2.77
C PHE A 248 -3.68 11.40 -3.28
N CYS A 249 -3.33 12.31 -2.38
CA CYS A 249 -2.54 13.51 -2.66
C CYS A 249 -1.14 13.43 -2.03
N GLY A 250 -0.17 14.12 -2.64
CA GLY A 250 1.21 14.19 -2.15
C GLY A 250 1.43 15.22 -1.04
N VAL A 251 0.71 16.34 -1.11
CA VAL A 251 0.83 17.47 -0.18
C VAL A 251 -0.54 18.03 0.21
N THR A 252 -0.61 18.61 1.40
CA THR A 252 -1.85 19.21 1.94
C THR A 252 -2.40 20.31 1.05
N LYS A 253 -1.53 21.18 0.53
CA LYS A 253 -1.95 22.28 -0.35
C LYS A 253 -2.79 21.77 -1.55
N ILE A 254 -2.35 20.72 -2.22
CA ILE A 254 -3.09 20.13 -3.36
C ILE A 254 -4.42 19.54 -2.88
N ALA A 255 -4.42 18.86 -1.72
CA ALA A 255 -5.64 18.29 -1.17
C ALA A 255 -6.68 19.36 -0.80
N ASP A 256 -6.23 20.43 -0.13
CA ASP A 256 -7.09 21.57 0.28
C ASP A 256 -7.71 22.29 -0.93
N GLU A 257 -6.96 22.41 -2.03
CA GLU A 257 -7.44 23.05 -3.26
C GLU A 257 -8.48 22.20 -4.03
N LEU A 258 -8.70 20.93 -3.65
CA LEU A 258 -9.76 20.10 -4.26
C LEU A 258 -11.17 20.51 -3.84
N GLY A 259 -11.33 21.21 -2.71
CA GLY A 259 -12.64 21.65 -2.22
C GLY A 259 -13.52 20.52 -1.67
N ILE A 260 -12.93 19.41 -1.25
CA ILE A 260 -13.57 18.23 -0.62
C ILE A 260 -12.98 18.02 0.78
N PRO A 261 -13.63 17.23 1.66
CA PRO A 261 -13.05 16.87 2.95
C PRO A 261 -11.64 16.29 2.83
N VAL A 262 -10.72 16.71 3.72
CA VAL A 262 -9.30 16.34 3.70
C VAL A 262 -8.88 15.74 5.03
N TYR A 263 -8.11 14.66 4.99
CA TYR A 263 -7.46 14.10 6.17
C TYR A 263 -5.95 13.95 5.98
N HIS A 264 -5.19 14.48 6.93
CA HIS A 264 -3.73 14.37 6.97
C HIS A 264 -3.19 14.38 8.41
N SER A 265 -1.96 13.91 8.63
CA SER A 265 -1.40 13.68 9.97
C SER A 265 -1.15 14.96 10.80
N LYS A 266 -1.17 16.17 10.19
CA LYS A 266 -0.81 17.41 10.89
C LYS A 266 -2.02 18.23 11.39
N ALA A 267 -3.13 18.18 10.71
CA ALA A 267 -4.37 18.87 11.06
C ALA A 267 -5.49 18.29 10.19
N GLY A 268 -6.07 17.23 10.60
CA GLY A 268 -7.26 16.67 9.96
C GLY A 268 -8.20 16.23 11.05
N ASP A 269 -9.47 16.52 10.90
CA ASP A 269 -10.47 15.96 11.77
C ASP A 269 -10.51 14.45 11.52
N LYS A 270 -10.04 13.68 12.51
CA LYS A 270 -10.08 12.22 12.44
C LYS A 270 -11.51 11.72 12.21
N GLN A 271 -12.51 12.44 12.70
CA GLN A 271 -13.90 12.10 12.50
C GLN A 271 -14.28 12.06 11.02
N VAL A 272 -13.81 13.02 10.21
CA VAL A 272 -14.03 13.03 8.75
C VAL A 272 -13.49 11.75 8.07
N PHE A 273 -12.34 11.29 8.54
CA PHE A 273 -11.75 10.05 8.04
C PHE A 273 -12.55 8.82 8.49
N ASP A 274 -12.92 8.75 9.77
CA ASP A 274 -13.67 7.64 10.34
C ASP A 274 -15.09 7.56 9.74
N ASP A 275 -15.75 8.70 9.51
CA ASP A 275 -17.03 8.81 8.82
C ASP A 275 -16.92 8.27 7.39
N PHE A 276 -15.94 8.74 6.61
CA PHE A 276 -15.73 8.22 5.26
C PHE A 276 -15.39 6.72 5.28
N ALA A 277 -14.55 6.24 6.19
CA ALA A 277 -14.22 4.82 6.29
C ALA A 277 -15.47 3.96 6.62
N SER A 278 -16.39 4.47 7.43
CA SER A 278 -17.65 3.79 7.80
C SER A 278 -18.74 3.84 6.73
N GLY A 279 -18.58 4.65 5.70
CA GLY A 279 -19.55 4.76 4.60
C GLY A 279 -20.29 6.10 4.51
N VAL A 280 -19.95 7.07 5.32
CA VAL A 280 -20.55 8.41 5.33
C VAL A 280 -19.77 9.37 4.42
N GLY A 281 -20.46 10.13 3.58
CA GLY A 281 -19.88 11.06 2.63
C GLY A 281 -19.37 10.42 1.34
N ASN A 282 -19.27 11.22 0.28
CA ASN A 282 -18.92 10.74 -1.07
C ASN A 282 -17.43 10.88 -1.40
N HIS A 283 -16.78 11.94 -0.94
CA HIS A 283 -15.40 12.24 -1.31
C HIS A 283 -14.52 12.46 -0.09
N LEU A 284 -13.29 11.95 -0.15
CA LEU A 284 -12.24 12.23 0.83
C LEU A 284 -10.89 12.33 0.12
N ALA A 285 -10.14 13.38 0.41
CA ALA A 285 -8.71 13.45 0.04
C ALA A 285 -7.84 13.07 1.24
N VAL A 286 -6.80 12.26 1.00
CA VAL A 286 -5.83 11.86 2.02
C VAL A 286 -4.41 12.21 1.59
N VAL A 287 -3.59 12.68 2.54
CA VAL A 287 -2.20 13.06 2.28
C VAL A 287 -1.26 12.21 3.11
N LYS A 288 -0.41 11.39 2.45
CA LYS A 288 0.58 10.50 3.09
C LYS A 288 -0.03 9.56 4.15
N ILE A 289 -1.32 9.35 4.09
CA ILE A 289 -2.09 8.48 4.99
C ILE A 289 -2.91 7.54 4.11
N GLY A 290 -3.26 6.39 4.63
CA GLY A 290 -4.13 5.46 3.91
C GLY A 290 -3.38 4.30 3.25
N ASN A 291 -2.06 4.23 3.39
CA ASN A 291 -1.30 3.07 2.93
C ASN A 291 -1.43 1.87 3.89
N THR A 292 -1.94 2.06 5.12
CA THR A 292 -1.93 1.02 6.16
C THR A 292 -3.31 0.70 6.72
N GLY A 293 -3.66 -0.58 6.73
CA GLY A 293 -4.64 -1.22 7.61
C GLY A 293 -6.14 -0.88 7.47
N VAL A 294 -6.53 0.29 7.00
CA VAL A 294 -7.92 0.74 7.01
C VAL A 294 -8.76 0.09 5.91
N THR A 295 -9.95 -0.36 6.28
CA THR A 295 -10.98 -0.84 5.34
C THR A 295 -12.04 0.25 5.15
N TYR A 296 -12.29 0.63 3.91
CA TYR A 296 -13.31 1.61 3.54
C TYR A 296 -14.60 0.89 3.10
N LYS A 297 -15.76 1.36 3.57
CA LYS A 297 -17.09 0.79 3.25
C LYS A 297 -18.02 1.86 2.66
N PRO A 298 -18.74 1.54 1.60
CA PRO A 298 -18.31 0.84 0.40
C PRO A 298 -17.37 1.75 -0.40
N LEU A 299 -16.34 1.25 -1.04
CA LEU A 299 -15.44 2.04 -1.88
C LEU A 299 -15.17 1.28 -3.18
N ASN A 300 -15.52 1.87 -4.31
CA ASN A 300 -15.29 1.30 -5.63
C ASN A 300 -14.46 2.21 -6.54
N ARG A 301 -14.10 3.43 -6.11
CA ARG A 301 -13.33 4.37 -6.94
C ARG A 301 -12.21 5.03 -6.17
N VAL A 302 -11.02 5.07 -6.80
CA VAL A 302 -9.83 5.73 -6.27
C VAL A 302 -9.23 6.64 -7.34
N ILE A 303 -8.81 7.84 -6.95
CA ILE A 303 -8.00 8.73 -7.79
C ILE A 303 -6.63 8.89 -7.14
N ILE A 304 -5.58 8.52 -7.86
CA ILE A 304 -4.19 8.63 -7.42
C ILE A 304 -3.57 9.83 -8.12
N ASN A 305 -3.61 10.98 -7.45
CA ASN A 305 -2.99 12.21 -7.91
C ASN A 305 -1.46 12.20 -7.70
N TYR A 306 -1.00 11.45 -6.68
CA TYR A 306 0.40 11.37 -6.30
C TYR A 306 0.88 9.94 -6.12
N PHE A 307 2.02 9.64 -6.72
CA PHE A 307 2.80 8.43 -6.49
C PHE A 307 4.30 8.74 -6.58
N ASP A 308 5.11 7.86 -6.05
CA ASP A 308 6.57 7.94 -6.04
C ASP A 308 7.18 6.77 -6.84
N SER A 309 8.49 6.60 -6.75
CA SER A 309 9.20 5.51 -7.44
C SER A 309 8.96 4.13 -6.83
N ASN A 310 8.29 4.04 -5.68
CA ASN A 310 7.96 2.78 -5.03
C ASN A 310 6.68 2.21 -5.63
N GLY A 311 6.81 1.18 -6.47
CA GLY A 311 5.69 0.52 -7.12
C GLY A 311 4.75 -0.17 -6.14
N GLU A 312 5.27 -0.71 -5.07
CA GLU A 312 4.51 -1.40 -4.02
C GLU A 312 3.57 -0.42 -3.29
N ASN A 313 4.04 0.80 -2.99
CA ASN A 313 3.19 1.85 -2.43
C ASN A 313 2.02 2.22 -3.35
N LEU A 314 2.26 2.27 -4.66
CA LEU A 314 1.19 2.53 -5.63
C LEU A 314 0.22 1.36 -5.71
N ALA A 315 0.72 0.12 -5.74
CA ALA A 315 -0.11 -1.08 -5.71
C ALA A 315 -0.99 -1.13 -4.45
N GLN A 316 -0.46 -0.76 -3.29
CA GLN A 316 -1.25 -0.67 -2.06
C GLN A 316 -2.38 0.38 -2.14
N LYS A 317 -2.16 1.53 -2.78
CA LYS A 317 -3.20 2.55 -3.00
C LYS A 317 -4.29 2.03 -3.93
N ILE A 318 -3.91 1.35 -5.03
CA ILE A 318 -4.83 0.73 -5.99
C ILE A 318 -5.74 -0.28 -5.27
N ASN A 319 -5.17 -1.12 -4.44
CA ASN A 319 -5.88 -2.20 -3.74
C ASN A 319 -6.91 -1.69 -2.70
N ARG A 320 -6.98 -0.38 -2.39
CA ARG A 320 -7.95 0.14 -1.40
C ARG A 320 -9.40 -0.04 -1.82
N CYS A 321 -9.72 -0.01 -3.09
CA CYS A 321 -11.08 -0.20 -3.59
C CYS A 321 -11.40 -1.64 -4.02
N MET A 322 -10.41 -2.56 -3.99
CA MET A 322 -10.61 -3.94 -4.45
C MET A 322 -11.22 -4.88 -3.39
N ALA A 323 -11.56 -4.39 -2.21
CA ALA A 323 -12.23 -5.21 -1.21
C ALA A 323 -13.60 -5.67 -1.72
N MET A 324 -13.87 -6.98 -1.64
CA MET A 324 -15.16 -7.56 -2.01
C MET A 324 -16.26 -7.08 -1.06
N GLU A 325 -17.43 -6.84 -1.63
CA GLU A 325 -18.67 -6.57 -0.89
C GLU A 325 -19.61 -7.76 -1.06
N TYR A 326 -19.92 -8.46 0.02
CA TYR A 326 -20.73 -9.68 -0.03
C TYR A 326 -22.15 -9.47 -0.57
N ASN A 327 -22.69 -8.25 -0.43
CA ASN A 327 -23.99 -7.86 -0.95
C ASN A 327 -23.91 -7.29 -2.38
N ASN A 328 -22.72 -7.18 -2.95
CA ASN A 328 -22.49 -6.72 -4.31
C ASN A 328 -21.35 -7.51 -4.98
N PRO A 329 -21.58 -8.78 -5.37
CA PRO A 329 -20.56 -9.63 -5.98
C PRO A 329 -20.07 -9.11 -7.35
N GLU A 330 -20.89 -8.33 -8.05
CA GLU A 330 -20.55 -7.70 -9.34
C GLU A 330 -19.74 -6.40 -9.19
N LYS A 331 -19.36 -6.06 -7.96
CA LYS A 331 -18.57 -4.86 -7.71
C LYS A 331 -17.28 -4.88 -8.53
N LYS A 332 -17.06 -3.78 -9.26
CA LYS A 332 -15.80 -3.50 -9.95
C LYS A 332 -15.10 -2.28 -9.34
N ALA A 333 -13.79 -2.39 -9.15
CA ALA A 333 -12.97 -1.29 -8.67
C ALA A 333 -12.46 -0.45 -9.85
N TYR A 334 -12.60 0.87 -9.77
CA TYR A 334 -12.14 1.81 -10.80
C TYR A 334 -11.02 2.69 -10.24
N ILE A 335 -9.88 2.64 -10.88
CA ILE A 335 -8.69 3.34 -10.43
C ILE A 335 -8.26 4.35 -11.51
N TYR A 336 -8.20 5.62 -11.15
CA TYR A 336 -7.60 6.65 -11.99
C TYR A 336 -6.21 6.98 -11.45
N ILE A 337 -5.18 6.86 -12.29
CA ILE A 337 -3.82 7.27 -11.98
C ILE A 337 -3.49 8.48 -12.84
N ILE A 338 -3.33 9.64 -12.22
CA ILE A 338 -2.98 10.86 -12.95
C ILE A 338 -1.46 10.96 -13.02
N SER A 339 -0.92 10.74 -14.19
CA SER A 339 0.51 10.72 -14.46
C SER A 339 0.92 11.85 -15.38
N SER A 340 2.01 12.52 -15.06
CA SER A 340 2.64 13.41 -16.01
C SER A 340 3.17 12.62 -17.22
N VAL A 341 3.12 13.22 -18.40
CA VAL A 341 3.73 12.66 -19.60
C VAL A 341 5.27 12.66 -19.58
N GLU A 342 5.88 13.22 -18.54
CA GLU A 342 7.32 13.27 -18.37
C GLU A 342 7.93 11.89 -18.07
N GLU A 343 9.09 11.60 -18.64
CA GLU A 343 9.72 10.27 -18.64
C GLU A 343 9.92 9.68 -17.23
N VAL A 344 10.22 10.50 -16.25
CA VAL A 344 10.49 10.06 -14.87
C VAL A 344 9.27 9.38 -14.26
N GLU A 345 8.07 10.00 -14.33
CA GLU A 345 6.85 9.37 -13.82
C GLU A 345 6.41 8.16 -14.63
N ARG A 346 6.64 8.16 -15.94
CA ARG A 346 6.36 6.99 -16.78
C ARG A 346 7.18 5.77 -16.36
N LYS A 347 8.45 5.95 -15.98
CA LYS A 347 9.29 4.86 -15.45
C LYS A 347 8.77 4.31 -14.13
N TRP A 348 8.34 5.18 -13.22
CA TRP A 348 7.76 4.77 -11.94
C TRP A 348 6.43 4.04 -12.13
N LEU A 349 5.57 4.58 -12.98
CA LEU A 349 4.28 3.99 -13.30
C LEU A 349 4.45 2.58 -13.88
N LYS A 350 5.38 2.41 -14.83
CA LYS A 350 5.67 1.10 -15.43
C LYS A 350 6.01 0.04 -14.36
N ARG A 351 6.89 0.37 -13.41
CA ARG A 351 7.27 -0.54 -12.32
C ARG A 351 6.07 -0.88 -11.43
N ALA A 352 5.26 0.11 -11.09
CA ALA A 352 4.11 -0.09 -10.22
C ALA A 352 3.01 -0.93 -10.86
N LEU A 353 2.85 -0.83 -12.18
CA LEU A 353 1.83 -1.56 -12.94
C LEU A 353 2.28 -2.98 -13.32
N GLU A 354 3.53 -3.39 -13.02
CA GLU A 354 4.00 -4.77 -13.22
C GLU A 354 3.21 -5.79 -12.38
N PHE A 355 2.58 -5.35 -11.28
CA PHE A 355 1.75 -6.20 -10.40
C PHE A 355 0.32 -6.40 -10.91
N PHE A 356 -0.08 -5.80 -12.02
CA PHE A 356 -1.45 -5.78 -12.52
C PHE A 356 -1.53 -6.30 -13.95
N ASP A 357 -2.68 -6.90 -14.27
CA ASP A 357 -3.00 -7.37 -15.61
C ASP A 357 -3.04 -6.20 -16.61
N LYS A 358 -2.25 -6.30 -17.67
CA LYS A 358 -2.12 -5.25 -18.70
C LYS A 358 -3.40 -5.02 -19.48
N ASP A 359 -4.24 -6.06 -19.65
CA ASP A 359 -5.49 -5.95 -20.38
C ASP A 359 -6.55 -5.14 -19.60
N LYS A 360 -6.34 -4.95 -18.30
CA LYS A 360 -7.18 -4.13 -17.42
C LYS A 360 -6.67 -2.69 -17.27
N ILE A 361 -5.61 -2.31 -18.01
CA ILE A 361 -5.00 -0.98 -17.94
C ILE A 361 -5.29 -0.21 -19.24
N LYS A 362 -5.96 0.93 -19.10
CA LYS A 362 -6.24 1.86 -20.20
C LYS A 362 -5.40 3.12 -20.06
N TYR A 363 -4.94 3.66 -21.19
CA TYR A 363 -4.18 4.92 -21.24
C TYR A 363 -5.00 5.97 -22.02
N VAL A 364 -5.21 7.15 -21.41
CA VAL A 364 -6.02 8.25 -21.97
C VAL A 364 -5.32 9.60 -21.77
#